data_0de45b1cfdd0e2125d1ae58c9a86ddda
#
_entry.id   0de45b1cfdd0e2125d1ae58c9a86ddda
#
_cell.length_a   1.000
_cell.length_b   1.000
_cell.length_c   1.000
_cell.angle_alpha   90.00
_cell.angle_beta   90.00
_cell.angle_gamma   90.00
#
_symmetry.space_group_name_H-M   'P 1'
#
loop_
_entity.id
_entity.type
_entity.pdbx_description
1 polymer ?
#
loop_
_entity_poly.entity_id
_entity_poly.type
_entity_poly.pdbx_seq_one_letter_code
_entity_poly.pdbx_strand_id
1 'polypeptide(L)'
;MYQYNIVVDGVSMADPNNTYASFTAMPPYSELIIHGDGPSWWDAKDVPHGAITRHIYYSPVTEGQRELYVYTPPQYNPKKKYPVLYLMGGSGELPSNWMYDGRVNFIMDNLLAEGKAEPMLIVLVNNQVVHRNHPKHADLTFDIMEREYREAVIPFIDSHYKTIANPHGRAISGLSMGGRHTMFVGLKSLDLFANFGVLSAGDNRPEETLGEFLNDPKV
;
A
#
# COMPACT_ATOMS: atom_id res chain seq x y z
N MET A 1 -13.06 -0.55 14.02
CA MET A 1 -12.14 -1.67 14.35
C MET A 1 -11.29 -1.25 15.53
N TYR A 2 -11.13 -2.15 16.50
CA TYR A 2 -10.33 -1.92 17.71
C TYR A 2 -9.30 -3.04 17.82
N GLN A 3 -8.09 -2.69 18.25
CA GLN A 3 -7.05 -3.66 18.53
C GLN A 3 -6.96 -3.87 20.06
N TYR A 4 -6.81 -5.11 20.49
CA TYR A 4 -6.67 -5.47 21.90
C TYR A 4 -5.75 -6.65 22.10
N ASN A 5 -5.21 -6.76 23.30
CA ASN A 5 -4.46 -7.91 23.77
C ASN A 5 -5.06 -8.39 25.08
N ILE A 6 -4.91 -9.67 25.36
CA ILE A 6 -5.13 -10.22 26.70
C ILE A 6 -3.79 -10.31 27.44
N VAL A 7 -3.84 -10.10 28.74
CA VAL A 7 -2.63 -10.22 29.59
C VAL A 7 -2.88 -11.34 30.60
N VAL A 8 -2.04 -12.36 30.54
CA VAL A 8 -2.08 -13.50 31.48
C VAL A 8 -0.73 -13.56 32.19
N ASP A 9 -0.74 -13.43 33.50
CA ASP A 9 0.46 -13.45 34.36
C ASP A 9 1.55 -12.46 33.88
N GLY A 10 1.13 -11.29 33.42
CA GLY A 10 2.03 -10.24 32.93
C GLY A 10 2.50 -10.42 31.47
N VAL A 11 2.13 -11.50 30.80
CA VAL A 11 2.46 -11.75 29.40
C VAL A 11 1.32 -11.27 28.51
N SER A 12 1.63 -10.32 27.62
CA SER A 12 0.69 -9.82 26.61
C SER A 12 0.66 -10.75 25.40
N MET A 13 -0.53 -11.14 24.95
CA MET A 13 -0.73 -12.05 23.83
C MET A 13 -2.02 -11.75 23.08
N ALA A 14 -2.09 -12.19 21.84
CA ALA A 14 -3.35 -12.19 21.11
C ALA A 14 -4.35 -13.15 21.75
N ASP A 15 -5.63 -12.87 21.62
CA ASP A 15 -6.71 -13.74 22.10
C ASP A 15 -6.75 -15.03 21.26
N PRO A 16 -6.48 -16.21 21.85
CA PRO A 16 -6.44 -17.48 21.11
C PRO A 16 -7.84 -17.90 20.58
N ASN A 17 -8.91 -17.30 21.08
CA ASN A 17 -10.27 -17.56 20.59
C ASN A 17 -10.71 -16.62 19.47
N ASN A 18 -9.90 -15.60 19.17
CA ASN A 18 -10.18 -14.67 18.08
C ASN A 18 -9.28 -14.97 16.88
N THR A 19 -9.89 -15.34 15.74
CA THR A 19 -9.17 -15.64 14.50
C THR A 19 -8.72 -14.38 13.75
N TYR A 20 -9.20 -13.20 14.14
CA TYR A 20 -8.79 -11.93 13.56
C TYR A 20 -7.63 -11.35 14.37
N ALA A 21 -6.43 -11.42 13.82
CA ALA A 21 -5.24 -10.89 14.45
C ALA A 21 -4.40 -10.11 13.43
N SER A 22 -3.89 -8.96 13.86
CA SER A 22 -2.90 -8.18 13.11
C SER A 22 -1.50 -8.59 13.58
N PHE A 23 -0.66 -8.95 12.63
CA PHE A 23 0.73 -9.36 12.87
C PHE A 23 1.73 -8.22 12.65
N THR A 24 1.26 -6.99 12.55
CA THR A 24 2.11 -5.79 12.37
C THR A 24 2.88 -5.39 13.62
N ALA A 25 2.47 -5.90 14.78
CA ALA A 25 3.14 -5.67 16.05
C ALA A 25 3.62 -6.99 16.69
N MET A 26 4.56 -6.87 17.62
CA MET A 26 5.03 -7.99 18.42
C MET A 26 4.89 -7.61 19.91
N PRO A 27 4.02 -8.25 20.66
CA PRO A 27 3.13 -9.36 20.27
C PRO A 27 2.01 -8.91 19.30
N PRO A 28 1.44 -9.81 18.50
CA PRO A 28 0.33 -9.51 17.62
C PRO A 28 -0.90 -9.06 18.41
N TYR A 29 -1.70 -8.20 17.80
CA TYR A 29 -2.99 -7.78 18.37
C TYR A 29 -4.13 -8.66 17.85
N SER A 30 -5.13 -8.89 18.69
CA SER A 30 -6.45 -9.34 18.24
C SER A 30 -7.27 -8.14 17.78
N GLU A 31 -8.14 -8.35 16.81
CA GLU A 31 -8.99 -7.31 16.25
C GLU A 31 -10.45 -7.54 16.62
N LEU A 32 -11.11 -6.48 17.06
CA LEU A 32 -12.55 -6.43 17.31
C LEU A 32 -13.20 -5.46 16.35
N ILE A 33 -14.12 -5.98 15.54
CA ILE A 33 -14.92 -5.17 14.65
C ILE A 33 -16.30 -5.02 15.28
N ILE A 34 -16.68 -3.78 15.58
CA ILE A 34 -18.04 -3.44 16.02
C ILE A 34 -18.73 -2.85 14.81
N HIS A 35 -19.71 -3.58 14.30
CA HIS A 35 -20.55 -3.11 13.20
C HIS A 35 -21.63 -2.16 13.73
N GLY A 36 -22.04 -1.19 12.91
CA GLY A 36 -23.20 -0.34 13.16
C GLY A 36 -24.51 -1.05 12.76
N ASP A 37 -25.58 -0.29 12.63
CA ASP A 37 -26.92 -0.81 12.31
C ASP A 37 -27.08 -1.31 10.86
N GLY A 38 -26.04 -1.25 10.06
CA GLY A 38 -25.99 -1.72 8.68
C GLY A 38 -24.56 -1.86 8.17
N PRO A 39 -24.39 -2.42 6.96
CA PRO A 39 -23.05 -2.62 6.38
C PRO A 39 -22.37 -1.28 6.14
N SER A 40 -21.15 -1.15 6.63
CA SER A 40 -20.30 0.01 6.40
C SER A 40 -19.77 0.02 4.95
N TRP A 41 -19.25 1.14 4.52
CA TRP A 41 -18.67 1.29 3.17
C TRP A 41 -17.43 0.40 2.92
N TRP A 42 -16.79 -0.09 3.99
CA TRP A 42 -15.65 -1.02 3.93
C TRP A 42 -16.03 -2.49 4.15
N ASP A 43 -17.29 -2.80 4.40
CA ASP A 43 -17.74 -4.18 4.59
C ASP A 43 -17.91 -4.89 3.25
N ALA A 44 -17.73 -6.20 3.24
CA ALA A 44 -18.12 -7.02 2.11
C ALA A 44 -19.63 -6.92 1.90
N LYS A 45 -20.06 -6.47 0.72
CA LYS A 45 -21.47 -6.37 0.31
C LYS A 45 -21.74 -7.40 -0.77
N ASP A 46 -23.01 -7.67 -1.05
CA ASP A 46 -23.44 -8.51 -2.18
C ASP A 46 -23.34 -7.72 -3.50
N VAL A 47 -22.11 -7.56 -3.99
CA VAL A 47 -21.75 -6.89 -5.23
C VAL A 47 -20.72 -7.72 -5.99
N PRO A 48 -20.50 -7.51 -7.29
CA PRO A 48 -19.40 -8.16 -7.99
C PRO A 48 -18.05 -7.85 -7.33
N HIS A 49 -17.28 -8.88 -7.04
CA HIS A 49 -15.97 -8.74 -6.40
C HIS A 49 -14.82 -8.87 -7.40
N GLY A 50 -13.76 -8.10 -7.15
CA GLY A 50 -12.47 -8.24 -7.81
C GLY A 50 -11.67 -9.42 -7.26
N ALA A 51 -10.48 -9.62 -7.79
CA ALA A 51 -9.57 -10.67 -7.34
C ALA A 51 -8.26 -10.07 -6.84
N ILE A 52 -7.64 -10.74 -5.86
CA ILE A 52 -6.30 -10.39 -5.38
C ILE A 52 -5.34 -11.52 -5.74
N THR A 53 -4.26 -11.17 -6.43
CA THR A 53 -3.18 -12.08 -6.79
C THR A 53 -1.91 -11.69 -6.03
N ARG A 54 -1.33 -12.65 -5.29
CA ARG A 54 -0.01 -12.49 -4.69
C ARG A 54 1.05 -12.84 -5.71
N HIS A 55 2.03 -11.96 -5.88
CA HIS A 55 3.21 -12.18 -6.71
C HIS A 55 4.47 -12.22 -5.86
N ILE A 56 5.39 -13.10 -6.23
CA ILE A 56 6.77 -13.11 -5.76
C ILE A 56 7.64 -12.71 -6.94
N TYR A 57 8.50 -11.73 -6.76
CA TYR A 57 9.43 -11.27 -7.79
C TYR A 57 10.83 -11.09 -7.21
N TYR A 58 11.83 -11.18 -8.06
CA TYR A 58 13.20 -10.83 -7.70
C TYR A 58 13.43 -9.35 -7.91
N SER A 59 13.90 -8.65 -6.88
CA SER A 59 14.31 -7.24 -6.99
C SER A 59 15.82 -7.15 -7.22
N PRO A 60 16.28 -6.53 -8.32
CA PRO A 60 17.69 -6.26 -8.51
C PRO A 60 18.21 -5.15 -7.58
N VAL A 61 17.32 -4.36 -6.98
CA VAL A 61 17.65 -3.24 -6.10
C VAL A 61 17.98 -3.72 -4.69
N THR A 62 17.15 -4.64 -4.18
CA THR A 62 17.35 -5.24 -2.84
C THR A 62 18.05 -6.60 -2.90
N GLU A 63 18.40 -7.06 -4.10
CA GLU A 63 19.10 -8.34 -4.37
C GLU A 63 18.41 -9.55 -3.72
N GLY A 64 17.06 -9.56 -3.75
CA GLY A 64 16.30 -10.59 -3.07
C GLY A 64 14.89 -10.79 -3.60
N GLN A 65 14.26 -11.87 -3.10
CA GLN A 65 12.85 -12.15 -3.37
C GLN A 65 11.99 -11.19 -2.56
N ARG A 66 11.01 -10.58 -3.24
CA ARG A 66 10.04 -9.67 -2.65
C ARG A 66 8.63 -10.08 -3.06
N GLU A 67 7.66 -9.57 -2.34
CA GLU A 67 6.24 -9.81 -2.65
C GLU A 67 5.47 -8.51 -2.85
N LEU A 68 4.44 -8.60 -3.66
CA LEU A 68 3.39 -7.61 -3.80
C LEU A 68 2.05 -8.30 -4.06
N TYR A 69 0.96 -7.58 -3.87
CA TYR A 69 -0.37 -8.07 -4.18
C TYR A 69 -1.03 -7.13 -5.19
N VAL A 70 -1.77 -7.70 -6.13
CA VAL A 70 -2.48 -6.95 -7.16
C VAL A 70 -3.96 -7.24 -7.06
N TYR A 71 -4.75 -6.21 -6.75
CA TYR A 71 -6.18 -6.25 -6.93
C TYR A 71 -6.50 -5.94 -8.39
N THR A 72 -7.32 -6.80 -9.00
CA THR A 72 -7.94 -6.59 -10.30
C THR A 72 -9.44 -6.37 -10.10
N PRO A 73 -10.06 -5.37 -10.79
CA PRO A 73 -11.47 -5.05 -10.59
C PRO A 73 -12.39 -6.18 -11.04
N PRO A 74 -13.66 -6.21 -10.60
CA PRO A 74 -14.66 -7.12 -11.13
C PRO A 74 -14.70 -7.06 -12.66
N GLN A 75 -14.87 -8.21 -13.31
CA GLN A 75 -14.88 -8.33 -14.77
C GLN A 75 -13.59 -7.83 -15.45
N TYR A 76 -12.45 -7.97 -14.77
CA TYR A 76 -11.14 -7.62 -15.32
C TYR A 76 -10.95 -8.24 -16.70
N ASN A 77 -10.59 -7.41 -17.68
CA ASN A 77 -10.31 -7.83 -19.06
C ASN A 77 -8.82 -7.64 -19.38
N PRO A 78 -8.05 -8.72 -19.58
CA PRO A 78 -6.60 -8.62 -19.84
C PRO A 78 -6.25 -7.94 -21.18
N LYS A 79 -7.24 -7.63 -22.02
CA LYS A 79 -7.03 -6.86 -23.27
C LYS A 79 -7.22 -5.37 -23.10
N LYS A 80 -7.87 -4.91 -22.01
CA LYS A 80 -8.13 -3.50 -21.70
C LYS A 80 -6.98 -2.95 -20.85
N LYS A 81 -6.58 -1.70 -21.09
CA LYS A 81 -5.61 -0.98 -20.24
C LYS A 81 -6.31 -0.36 -19.03
N TYR A 82 -5.64 -0.43 -17.88
CA TYR A 82 -6.13 0.11 -16.61
C TYR A 82 -5.14 1.11 -16.01
N PRO A 83 -5.61 2.17 -15.35
CA PRO A 83 -4.78 2.95 -14.47
C PRO A 83 -4.35 2.11 -13.27
N VAL A 84 -3.26 2.50 -12.61
CA VAL A 84 -2.66 1.75 -11.50
C VAL A 84 -2.48 2.66 -10.29
N LEU A 85 -3.03 2.24 -9.16
CA LEU A 85 -2.72 2.80 -7.85
C LEU A 85 -1.69 1.92 -7.15
N TYR A 86 -0.51 2.46 -6.86
CA TYR A 86 0.50 1.83 -6.02
C TYR A 86 0.31 2.29 -4.58
N LEU A 87 0.07 1.35 -3.65
CA LEU A 87 -0.34 1.64 -2.28
C LEU A 87 0.62 0.99 -1.29
N MET A 88 1.15 1.80 -0.38
CA MET A 88 2.15 1.41 0.62
C MET A 88 1.60 1.51 2.05
N GLY A 89 2.01 0.57 2.89
CA GLY A 89 1.69 0.58 4.32
C GLY A 89 2.62 1.46 5.16
N GLY A 90 2.34 1.51 6.45
CA GLY A 90 3.16 2.15 7.46
C GLY A 90 4.44 1.37 7.80
N SER A 91 5.16 1.85 8.80
CA SER A 91 6.37 1.21 9.27
C SER A 91 6.06 -0.16 9.89
N GLY A 92 6.71 -1.21 9.38
CA GLY A 92 6.52 -2.58 9.84
C GLY A 92 5.27 -3.28 9.28
N GLU A 93 4.46 -2.61 8.49
CA GLU A 93 3.30 -3.23 7.83
C GLU A 93 3.72 -4.04 6.60
N LEU A 94 3.01 -5.14 6.39
CA LEU A 94 3.11 -5.96 5.19
C LEU A 94 2.12 -5.45 4.14
N PRO A 95 2.35 -5.72 2.84
CA PRO A 95 1.40 -5.36 1.79
C PRO A 95 -0.01 -5.91 2.03
N SER A 96 -0.10 -7.10 2.66
CA SER A 96 -1.36 -7.76 2.99
C SER A 96 -2.23 -7.00 4.00
N ASN A 97 -1.67 -6.07 4.80
CA ASN A 97 -2.45 -5.28 5.75
C ASN A 97 -3.51 -4.41 5.04
N TRP A 98 -3.23 -3.91 3.83
CA TRP A 98 -4.22 -3.19 3.05
C TRP A 98 -5.44 -4.05 2.65
N MET A 99 -5.28 -5.39 2.57
CA MET A 99 -6.42 -6.30 2.35
C MET A 99 -7.16 -6.61 3.63
N TYR A 100 -6.43 -6.99 4.68
CA TYR A 100 -7.04 -7.49 5.92
C TYR A 100 -7.54 -6.36 6.81
N ASP A 101 -6.68 -5.39 7.09
CA ASP A 101 -6.99 -4.27 7.98
C ASP A 101 -7.63 -3.11 7.21
N GLY A 102 -7.04 -2.75 6.06
CA GLY A 102 -7.49 -1.66 5.20
C GLY A 102 -8.70 -2.00 4.32
N ARG A 103 -8.98 -3.28 4.09
CA ARG A 103 -10.13 -3.79 3.31
C ARG A 103 -10.27 -3.14 1.93
N VAL A 104 -9.16 -2.80 1.32
CA VAL A 104 -9.11 -2.02 0.08
C VAL A 104 -9.88 -2.67 -1.07
N ASN A 105 -9.90 -4.00 -1.13
CA ASN A 105 -10.66 -4.77 -2.12
C ASN A 105 -12.18 -4.54 -1.97
N PHE A 106 -12.73 -4.67 -0.75
CA PHE A 106 -14.15 -4.43 -0.51
C PHE A 106 -14.56 -2.99 -0.72
N ILE A 107 -13.69 -2.04 -0.29
CA ILE A 107 -13.92 -0.62 -0.55
C ILE A 107 -14.00 -0.36 -2.05
N MET A 108 -13.07 -0.92 -2.81
CA MET A 108 -13.05 -0.71 -4.25
C MET A 108 -14.23 -1.37 -4.97
N ASP A 109 -14.58 -2.61 -4.58
CA ASP A 109 -15.74 -3.32 -5.11
C ASP A 109 -17.03 -2.53 -4.88
N ASN A 110 -17.23 -2.01 -3.65
CA ASN A 110 -18.39 -1.20 -3.29
C ASN A 110 -18.45 0.11 -4.09
N LEU A 111 -17.32 0.81 -4.20
CA LEU A 111 -17.24 2.07 -4.97
C LEU A 111 -17.52 1.85 -6.45
N LEU A 112 -17.03 0.75 -7.02
CA LEU A 112 -17.30 0.38 -8.42
C LEU A 112 -18.78 0.06 -8.64
N ALA A 113 -19.40 -0.71 -7.73
CA ALA A 113 -20.81 -1.04 -7.80
C ALA A 113 -21.72 0.20 -7.64
N GLU A 114 -21.29 1.20 -6.87
CA GLU A 114 -21.97 2.47 -6.68
C GLU A 114 -21.68 3.49 -7.81
N GLY A 115 -20.83 3.17 -8.79
CA GLY A 115 -20.40 4.08 -9.86
C GLY A 115 -19.59 5.29 -9.38
N LYS A 116 -18.95 5.16 -8.20
CA LYS A 116 -18.13 6.23 -7.57
C LYS A 116 -16.64 6.11 -7.83
N ALA A 117 -16.19 5.03 -8.47
CA ALA A 117 -14.81 4.84 -8.87
C ALA A 117 -14.72 4.29 -10.30
N GLU A 118 -13.60 4.57 -10.94
CA GLU A 118 -13.24 3.96 -12.21
C GLU A 118 -12.48 2.64 -11.98
N PRO A 119 -12.70 1.62 -12.83
CA PRO A 119 -11.96 0.37 -12.74
C PRO A 119 -10.45 0.57 -12.87
N MET A 120 -9.69 0.16 -11.85
CA MET A 120 -8.24 0.28 -11.80
C MET A 120 -7.59 -0.96 -11.20
N LEU A 121 -6.29 -1.09 -11.41
CA LEU A 121 -5.45 -2.02 -10.66
C LEU A 121 -5.00 -1.33 -9.38
N ILE A 122 -4.96 -2.07 -8.26
CA ILE A 122 -4.34 -1.60 -7.03
C ILE A 122 -3.18 -2.55 -6.69
N VAL A 123 -1.98 -2.00 -6.63
CA VAL A 123 -0.75 -2.74 -6.32
C VAL A 123 -0.35 -2.44 -4.89
N LEU A 124 -0.45 -3.42 -4.02
CA LEU A 124 -0.05 -3.32 -2.62
C LEU A 124 1.43 -3.65 -2.54
N VAL A 125 2.24 -2.62 -2.32
CA VAL A 125 3.70 -2.70 -2.44
C VAL A 125 4.34 -2.84 -1.07
N ASN A 126 5.31 -3.73 -0.96
CA ASN A 126 6.14 -3.82 0.24
C ASN A 126 7.17 -2.68 0.25
N ASN A 127 7.02 -1.71 1.13
CA ASN A 127 7.91 -0.58 1.28
C ASN A 127 8.99 -0.77 2.37
N GLN A 128 9.09 -1.96 2.94
CA GLN A 128 10.15 -2.32 3.88
C GLN A 128 11.41 -2.74 3.09
N VAL A 129 12.03 -1.78 2.38
CA VAL A 129 13.21 -2.02 1.53
C VAL A 129 14.53 -2.00 2.29
N VAL A 130 14.53 -1.42 3.49
CA VAL A 130 15.65 -1.40 4.42
C VAL A 130 15.14 -1.87 5.77
N HIS A 131 15.88 -2.77 6.43
CA HIS A 131 15.47 -3.24 7.76
C HIS A 131 15.41 -2.06 8.75
N ARG A 132 14.30 -1.94 9.51
CA ARG A 132 14.03 -0.80 10.41
C ARG A 132 15.14 -0.51 11.44
N ASN A 133 15.87 -1.54 11.85
CA ASN A 133 16.99 -1.42 12.79
C ASN A 133 18.34 -1.14 12.09
N HIS A 134 18.34 -0.94 10.78
CA HIS A 134 19.57 -0.58 10.06
C HIS A 134 20.00 0.85 10.47
N PRO A 135 21.28 1.09 10.82
CA PRO A 135 21.74 2.41 11.31
C PRO A 135 21.43 3.58 10.37
N LYS A 136 21.40 3.30 9.06
CA LYS A 136 21.12 4.28 8.01
C LYS A 136 19.72 4.12 7.40
N HIS A 137 18.76 3.54 8.14
CA HIS A 137 17.41 3.30 7.61
C HIS A 137 16.77 4.60 7.08
N ALA A 138 16.83 5.67 7.86
CA ALA A 138 16.23 6.96 7.49
C ALA A 138 16.85 7.57 6.21
N ASP A 139 18.15 7.36 5.99
CA ASP A 139 18.87 7.94 4.85
C ASP A 139 18.66 7.12 3.57
N LEU A 140 18.55 5.80 3.70
CA LEU A 140 18.57 4.89 2.55
C LEU A 140 17.18 4.50 2.04
N THR A 141 16.17 4.50 2.92
CA THR A 141 14.87 3.88 2.60
C THR A 141 14.17 4.55 1.42
N PHE A 142 14.29 5.86 1.28
CA PHE A 142 13.61 6.62 0.24
C PHE A 142 14.26 6.42 -1.14
N ASP A 143 15.58 6.53 -1.23
CA ASP A 143 16.29 6.33 -2.49
C ASP A 143 16.19 4.89 -2.98
N ILE A 144 16.30 3.93 -2.06
CA ILE A 144 16.12 2.51 -2.41
C ILE A 144 14.68 2.25 -2.86
N MET A 145 13.67 2.87 -2.23
CA MET A 145 12.27 2.70 -2.62
C MET A 145 11.97 3.35 -3.99
N GLU A 146 12.57 4.49 -4.30
CA GLU A 146 12.46 5.11 -5.62
C GLU A 146 13.00 4.17 -6.71
N ARG A 147 14.21 3.64 -6.49
CA ARG A 147 14.81 2.67 -7.40
C ARG A 147 14.00 1.39 -7.51
N GLU A 148 13.43 0.91 -6.40
CA GLU A 148 12.57 -0.27 -6.38
C GLU A 148 11.34 -0.09 -7.28
N TYR A 149 10.71 1.08 -7.27
CA TYR A 149 9.64 1.38 -8.21
C TYR A 149 10.11 1.40 -9.66
N ARG A 150 11.21 2.06 -9.92
CA ARG A 150 11.73 2.29 -11.27
C ARG A 150 12.29 1.03 -11.91
N GLU A 151 13.05 0.25 -11.14
CA GLU A 151 13.84 -0.86 -11.67
C GLU A 151 13.14 -2.23 -11.50
N ALA A 152 12.19 -2.35 -10.58
CA ALA A 152 11.56 -3.63 -10.25
C ALA A 152 10.02 -3.59 -10.34
N VAL A 153 9.35 -2.81 -9.50
CA VAL A 153 7.89 -2.90 -9.33
C VAL A 153 7.13 -2.51 -10.58
N ILE A 154 7.39 -1.31 -11.14
CA ILE A 154 6.68 -0.83 -12.34
C ILE A 154 6.94 -1.71 -13.55
N PRO A 155 8.20 -2.08 -13.88
CA PRO A 155 8.47 -3.01 -14.98
C PRO A 155 7.77 -4.36 -14.80
N PHE A 156 7.76 -4.90 -13.57
CA PHE A 156 7.07 -6.14 -13.27
C PHE A 156 5.57 -6.03 -13.55
N ILE A 157 4.90 -4.99 -13.03
CA ILE A 157 3.46 -4.79 -13.20
C ILE A 157 3.10 -4.56 -14.68
N ASP A 158 3.84 -3.71 -15.38
CA ASP A 158 3.58 -3.41 -16.80
C ASP A 158 3.80 -4.64 -17.71
N SER A 159 4.64 -5.60 -17.31
CA SER A 159 4.85 -6.85 -18.05
C SER A 159 3.76 -7.90 -17.81
N HIS A 160 3.11 -7.89 -16.63
CA HIS A 160 2.09 -8.88 -16.24
C HIS A 160 0.66 -8.40 -16.50
N TYR A 161 0.42 -7.09 -16.50
CA TYR A 161 -0.89 -6.49 -16.62
C TYR A 161 -0.92 -5.44 -17.73
N LYS A 162 -2.07 -5.23 -18.33
CA LYS A 162 -2.26 -4.15 -19.32
C LYS A 162 -2.51 -2.85 -18.58
N THR A 163 -1.48 -2.06 -18.42
CA THR A 163 -1.50 -0.76 -17.72
C THR A 163 -1.57 0.42 -18.69
N ILE A 164 -2.06 1.57 -18.21
CA ILE A 164 -1.83 2.87 -18.85
C ILE A 164 -0.43 3.32 -18.42
N ALA A 165 0.58 2.90 -19.17
CA ALA A 165 2.00 3.00 -18.83
C ALA A 165 2.57 4.40 -19.06
N ASN A 166 1.98 5.41 -18.40
CA ASN A 166 2.47 6.79 -18.37
C ASN A 166 2.17 7.44 -17.00
N PRO A 167 2.75 8.59 -16.66
CA PRO A 167 2.56 9.21 -15.34
C PRO A 167 1.09 9.46 -14.98
N HIS A 168 0.26 9.90 -15.92
CA HIS A 168 -1.16 10.19 -15.69
C HIS A 168 -1.99 8.93 -15.42
N GLY A 169 -1.53 7.78 -15.90
CA GLY A 169 -2.13 6.47 -15.62
C GLY A 169 -1.66 5.83 -14.32
N ARG A 170 -0.77 6.48 -13.57
CA ARG A 170 -0.23 5.96 -12.32
C ARG A 170 -0.46 6.92 -11.16
N ALA A 171 -0.91 6.36 -10.04
CA ALA A 171 -0.99 7.02 -8.75
C ALA A 171 -0.07 6.30 -7.75
N ILE A 172 0.54 7.06 -6.85
CA ILE A 172 1.28 6.55 -5.70
C ILE A 172 0.63 7.06 -4.42
N SER A 173 0.42 6.17 -3.45
CA SER A 173 -0.19 6.52 -2.17
C SER A 173 0.39 5.68 -1.04
N GLY A 174 0.26 6.15 0.18
CA GLY A 174 0.67 5.38 1.34
C GLY A 174 0.34 6.04 2.67
N LEU A 175 0.34 5.21 3.71
CA LEU A 175 0.05 5.57 5.09
C LEU A 175 1.34 5.74 5.88
N SER A 176 1.45 6.75 6.74
CA SER A 176 2.56 6.95 7.68
C SER A 176 3.92 6.96 6.96
N MET A 177 4.78 5.96 7.17
CA MET A 177 6.02 5.80 6.43
C MET A 177 5.78 5.70 4.91
N GLY A 178 4.72 4.99 4.48
CA GLY A 178 4.30 4.95 3.08
C GLY A 178 3.86 6.32 2.55
N GLY A 179 3.27 7.17 3.38
CA GLY A 179 2.97 8.56 3.04
C GLY A 179 4.23 9.39 2.82
N ARG A 180 5.27 9.21 3.64
CA ARG A 180 6.58 9.83 3.43
C ARG A 180 7.25 9.31 2.14
N HIS A 181 7.19 7.99 1.88
CA HIS A 181 7.63 7.44 0.60
C HIS A 181 6.86 8.04 -0.58
N THR A 182 5.55 8.24 -0.44
CA THR A 182 4.74 8.88 -1.49
C THR A 182 5.21 10.29 -1.80
N MET A 183 5.47 11.12 -0.79
CA MET A 183 6.00 12.48 -0.99
C MET A 183 7.38 12.44 -1.65
N PHE A 184 8.30 11.70 -1.07
CA PHE A 184 9.69 11.68 -1.51
C PHE A 184 9.85 11.05 -2.90
N VAL A 185 9.34 9.81 -3.07
CA VAL A 185 9.43 9.09 -4.34
C VAL A 185 8.61 9.79 -5.42
N GLY A 186 7.39 10.24 -5.06
CA GLY A 186 6.49 10.89 -6.00
C GLY A 186 7.09 12.16 -6.60
N LEU A 187 7.57 13.09 -5.78
CA LEU A 187 8.15 14.33 -6.25
C LEU A 187 9.46 14.11 -7.01
N LYS A 188 10.25 13.12 -6.62
CA LYS A 188 11.50 12.75 -7.30
C LYS A 188 11.27 12.06 -8.64
N SER A 189 10.09 11.48 -8.85
CA SER A 189 9.76 10.63 -10.00
C SER A 189 8.49 11.08 -10.73
N LEU A 190 8.40 12.37 -11.07
CA LEU A 190 7.27 12.94 -11.85
C LEU A 190 7.15 12.32 -13.25
N ASP A 191 8.23 11.71 -13.76
CA ASP A 191 8.22 10.92 -14.98
C ASP A 191 7.51 9.56 -14.82
N LEU A 192 7.30 9.09 -13.59
CA LEU A 192 6.59 7.85 -13.27
C LEU A 192 5.16 8.08 -12.79
N PHE A 193 4.93 9.12 -12.00
CA PHE A 193 3.67 9.38 -11.32
C PHE A 193 3.20 10.82 -11.49
N ALA A 194 1.90 11.01 -11.73
CA ALA A 194 1.26 12.32 -11.77
C ALA A 194 0.17 12.50 -10.71
N ASN A 195 -0.14 11.45 -9.93
CA ASN A 195 -1.18 11.46 -8.91
C ASN A 195 -0.63 10.96 -7.58
N PHE A 196 -0.90 11.69 -6.49
CA PHE A 196 -0.32 11.44 -5.18
C PHE A 196 -1.39 11.41 -4.09
N GLY A 197 -1.35 10.40 -3.23
CA GLY A 197 -2.20 10.28 -2.05
C GLY A 197 -1.37 10.14 -0.77
N VAL A 198 -1.17 11.22 -0.05
CA VAL A 198 -0.36 11.23 1.19
C VAL A 198 -1.27 11.08 2.40
N LEU A 199 -1.17 9.96 3.10
CA LEU A 199 -2.00 9.63 4.25
C LEU A 199 -1.14 9.65 5.53
N SER A 200 -1.41 10.61 6.43
CA SER A 200 -0.78 10.69 7.77
C SER A 200 0.75 10.49 7.74
N ALA A 201 1.43 11.21 6.87
CA ALA A 201 2.85 10.99 6.55
C ALA A 201 3.82 11.17 7.74
N GLY A 202 3.42 11.90 8.79
CA GLY A 202 4.24 12.09 9.99
C GLY A 202 5.52 12.88 9.78
N ASP A 203 5.64 13.62 8.68
CA ASP A 203 6.76 14.55 8.46
C ASP A 203 6.32 15.95 8.90
N ASN A 204 7.00 16.47 9.93
CA ASN A 204 6.70 17.78 10.49
C ASN A 204 7.56 18.91 9.89
N ARG A 205 8.50 18.56 9.00
CA ARG A 205 9.46 19.49 8.40
C ARG A 205 9.69 19.15 6.94
N PRO A 206 8.66 19.24 6.09
CA PRO A 206 8.78 18.90 4.67
C PRO A 206 9.79 19.80 3.95
N GLU A 207 10.01 21.04 4.39
CA GLU A 207 10.99 21.97 3.83
C GLU A 207 12.42 21.46 3.98
N GLU A 208 12.73 20.77 5.08
CA GLU A 208 14.07 20.20 5.30
C GLU A 208 14.26 18.91 4.50
N THR A 209 13.22 18.09 4.41
CA THR A 209 13.27 16.78 3.75
C THR A 209 13.12 16.87 2.23
N LEU A 210 12.30 17.83 1.76
CA LEU A 210 11.91 17.98 0.36
C LEU A 210 12.32 19.33 -0.25
N GLY A 211 13.10 20.15 0.47
CA GLY A 211 13.42 21.52 0.05
C GLY A 211 14.01 21.65 -1.35
N GLU A 212 14.83 20.70 -1.77
CA GLU A 212 15.35 20.66 -3.13
C GLU A 212 14.25 20.45 -4.19
N PHE A 213 13.27 19.60 -3.90
CA PHE A 213 12.15 19.34 -4.81
C PHE A 213 11.12 20.47 -4.81
N LEU A 214 10.81 21.03 -3.63
CA LEU A 214 9.83 22.13 -3.52
C LEU A 214 10.30 23.42 -4.23
N ASN A 215 11.60 23.57 -4.42
CA ASN A 215 12.19 24.68 -5.16
C ASN A 215 12.47 24.35 -6.64
N ASP A 216 12.20 23.14 -7.10
CA ASP A 216 12.32 22.79 -8.53
C ASP A 216 11.15 23.41 -9.30
N PRO A 217 11.42 24.24 -10.35
CA PRO A 217 10.36 24.86 -11.15
C PRO A 217 9.50 23.85 -11.94
N LYS A 218 9.81 22.57 -11.90
CA LYS A 218 9.04 21.49 -12.52
C LYS A 218 8.03 20.84 -11.56
N VAL A 219 8.10 21.13 -10.29
CA VAL A 219 7.17 20.76 -9.24
C VAL A 219 6.22 21.91 -8.96
#